data_4c7d5edea19d4647e03a84bed64c619e
#
_entry.id   4c7d5edea19d4647e03a84bed64c619e
#
_cell.length_a   1.000
_cell.length_b   1.000
_cell.length_c   1.000
_cell.angle_alpha   90.00
_cell.angle_beta   90.00
_cell.angle_gamma   90.00
#
_symmetry.space_group_name_H-M   'P 1'
#
loop_
_entity.id
_entity.type
_entity.pdbx_description
1 polymer ?
#
loop_
_entity_poly.entity_id
_entity_poly.type
_entity_poly.pdbx_seq_one_letter_code
_entity_poly.pdbx_strand_id
1 'polypeptide(L)'
;MIEFEEYKSKLNDLKPKLEELRAAFLPQALLDELERLHAMAEAPGFWDDPARSQKAVMRTKQLEHKRDKFEGMCRAWDDLSTICEMALEEDDDSM
;
A
#
# COMPACT_ATOMS: atom_id res chain seq x y z
N MET A 1 -13.21 6.57 27.54
CA MET A 1 -13.35 5.87 26.30
C MET A 1 -12.43 4.69 26.14
N ILE A 2 -12.78 3.68 26.92
CA ILE A 2 -12.09 2.39 26.92
C ILE A 2 -12.11 1.77 25.52
N GLU A 3 -13.22 1.93 24.77
CA GLU A 3 -13.38 1.36 23.44
C GLU A 3 -12.33 1.84 22.45
N PHE A 4 -12.04 3.15 22.41
CA PHE A 4 -11.03 3.69 21.50
C PHE A 4 -9.62 3.27 21.89
N GLU A 5 -9.34 3.12 23.17
CA GLU A 5 -8.06 2.60 23.65
C GLU A 5 -7.87 1.15 23.21
N GLU A 6 -8.93 0.33 23.30
CA GLU A 6 -8.91 -1.06 22.86
C GLU A 6 -8.69 -1.16 21.34
N TYR A 7 -9.38 -0.34 20.55
CA TYR A 7 -9.21 -0.31 19.10
C TYR A 7 -7.80 0.12 18.71
N LYS A 8 -7.28 1.15 19.38
CA LYS A 8 -5.91 1.61 19.13
C LYS A 8 -4.89 0.52 19.45
N SER A 9 -5.08 -0.18 20.55
CA SER A 9 -4.22 -1.30 20.94
C SER A 9 -4.24 -2.41 19.89
N LYS A 10 -5.42 -2.78 19.39
CA LYS A 10 -5.57 -3.78 18.32
C LYS A 10 -4.90 -3.34 17.03
N LEU A 11 -5.05 -2.07 16.67
CA LEU A 11 -4.40 -1.51 15.49
C LEU A 11 -2.88 -1.54 15.61
N ASN A 12 -2.36 -1.21 16.79
CA ASN A 12 -0.92 -1.28 17.04
C ASN A 12 -0.39 -2.72 16.95
N ASP A 13 -1.18 -3.69 17.42
CA ASP A 13 -0.81 -5.11 17.32
C ASP A 13 -0.79 -5.61 15.88
N LEU A 14 -1.61 -5.03 15.00
CA LEU A 14 -1.66 -5.40 13.59
C LEU A 14 -0.50 -4.82 12.77
N LYS A 15 0.12 -3.74 13.24
CA LYS A 15 1.17 -3.07 12.47
C LYS A 15 2.33 -3.98 12.07
N PRO A 16 2.92 -4.78 12.97
CA PRO A 16 3.98 -5.71 12.57
C PRO A 16 3.53 -6.73 11.53
N LYS A 17 2.28 -7.19 11.62
CA LYS A 17 1.71 -8.14 10.64
C LYS A 17 1.54 -7.51 9.27
N LEU A 18 1.11 -6.25 9.22
CA LEU A 18 1.03 -5.51 7.95
C LEU A 18 2.40 -5.34 7.31
N GLU A 19 3.41 -5.04 8.12
CA GLU A 19 4.79 -4.90 7.65
C GLU A 19 5.33 -6.22 7.11
N GLU A 20 5.06 -7.34 7.77
CA GLU A 20 5.43 -8.67 7.31
C GLU A 20 4.75 -9.02 5.99
N LEU A 21 3.45 -8.76 5.88
CA LEU A 21 2.69 -9.01 4.66
C LEU A 21 3.20 -8.15 3.51
N ARG A 22 3.49 -6.89 3.78
CA ARG A 22 4.05 -5.99 2.78
C ARG A 22 5.38 -6.51 2.25
N ALA A 23 6.28 -6.92 3.12
CA ALA A 23 7.58 -7.46 2.73
C ALA A 23 7.46 -8.75 1.90
N ALA A 24 6.46 -9.58 2.21
CA ALA A 24 6.22 -10.83 1.49
C ALA A 24 5.55 -10.63 0.13
N PHE A 25 4.53 -9.76 0.05
CA PHE A 25 3.70 -9.60 -1.15
C PHE A 25 4.03 -8.36 -1.98
N LEU A 26 4.73 -7.39 -1.41
CA LEU A 26 5.16 -6.17 -2.11
C LEU A 26 6.64 -5.91 -1.81
N PRO A 27 7.54 -6.85 -2.18
CA PRO A 27 8.98 -6.66 -1.92
C PRO A 27 9.55 -5.55 -2.80
N GLN A 28 10.69 -5.02 -2.39
CA GLN A 28 11.37 -3.95 -3.13
C GLN A 28 11.67 -4.36 -4.58
N ALA A 29 12.01 -5.63 -4.80
CA ALA A 29 12.26 -6.15 -6.15
C ALA A 29 11.07 -5.96 -7.09
N LEU A 30 9.84 -6.12 -6.58
CA LEU A 30 8.62 -5.92 -7.36
C LEU A 30 8.44 -4.44 -7.71
N LEU A 31 8.69 -3.54 -6.76
CA LEU A 31 8.61 -2.10 -6.99
C LEU A 31 9.68 -1.64 -7.98
N ASP A 32 10.86 -2.20 -7.91
CA ASP A 32 11.95 -1.92 -8.87
C ASP A 32 11.56 -2.40 -10.28
N GLU A 33 10.94 -3.58 -10.39
CA GLU A 33 10.45 -4.08 -11.67
C GLU A 33 9.40 -3.14 -12.26
N LEU A 34 8.47 -2.67 -11.42
CA LEU A 34 7.42 -1.73 -11.84
C LEU A 34 8.03 -0.42 -12.36
N GLU A 35 9.03 0.09 -11.68
CA GLU A 35 9.75 1.30 -12.12
C GLU A 35 10.41 1.09 -13.47
N ARG A 36 11.08 -0.06 -13.67
CA ARG A 36 11.69 -0.42 -14.96
C ARG A 36 10.66 -0.52 -16.07
N LEU A 37 9.50 -1.11 -15.80
CA LEU A 37 8.43 -1.23 -16.79
C LEU A 37 7.87 0.13 -17.17
N HIS A 38 7.68 1.03 -16.21
CA HIS A 38 7.23 2.40 -16.48
C HIS A 38 8.24 3.14 -17.35
N ALA A 39 9.52 3.03 -17.05
CA ALA A 39 10.59 3.66 -17.84
C ALA A 39 10.65 3.07 -19.25
N MET A 40 10.46 1.75 -19.38
CA MET A 40 10.43 1.07 -20.68
C MET A 40 9.30 1.59 -21.57
N ALA A 41 8.12 1.83 -20.98
CA ALA A 41 6.96 2.32 -21.71
C ALA A 41 7.15 3.75 -22.24
N GLU A 42 8.03 4.54 -21.64
CA GLU A 42 8.37 5.89 -22.06
C GLU A 42 9.49 5.93 -23.10
N ALA A 43 10.19 4.81 -23.28
CA ALA A 43 11.33 4.76 -24.19
C ALA A 43 10.89 4.78 -25.67
N PRO A 44 11.68 5.42 -26.55
CA PRO A 44 11.38 5.39 -27.99
C PRO A 44 11.37 3.95 -28.52
N GLY A 45 10.42 3.66 -29.41
CA GLY A 45 10.30 2.35 -30.01
C GLY A 45 9.62 1.28 -29.19
N PHE A 46 9.16 1.59 -27.96
CA PHE A 46 8.45 0.63 -27.11
C PHE A 46 7.22 0.02 -27.82
N TRP A 47 6.45 0.86 -28.51
CA TRP A 47 5.21 0.46 -29.17
C TRP A 47 5.42 -0.13 -30.58
N ASP A 48 6.66 -0.17 -31.06
CA ASP A 48 6.98 -0.71 -32.39
C ASP A 48 6.85 -2.23 -32.45
N ASP A 49 6.97 -2.92 -31.32
CA ASP A 49 6.77 -4.37 -31.21
C ASP A 49 5.53 -4.62 -30.34
N PRO A 50 4.35 -4.84 -30.97
CA PRO A 50 3.10 -4.99 -30.23
C PRO A 50 3.08 -6.18 -29.25
N ALA A 51 3.70 -7.28 -29.61
CA ALA A 51 3.74 -8.47 -28.76
C ALA A 51 4.52 -8.18 -27.47
N ARG A 52 5.65 -7.51 -27.58
CA ARG A 52 6.50 -7.14 -26.43
C ARG A 52 5.82 -6.09 -25.56
N SER A 53 5.28 -5.03 -26.18
CA SER A 53 4.63 -3.97 -25.44
C SER A 53 3.38 -4.43 -24.72
N GLN A 54 2.60 -5.32 -25.33
CA GLN A 54 1.42 -5.90 -24.71
C GLN A 54 1.77 -6.71 -23.45
N LYS A 55 2.84 -7.54 -23.53
CA LYS A 55 3.34 -8.30 -22.38
C LYS A 55 3.75 -7.36 -21.24
N ALA A 56 4.51 -6.31 -21.56
CA ALA A 56 4.97 -5.35 -20.58
C ALA A 56 3.80 -4.62 -19.93
N VAL A 57 2.80 -4.20 -20.70
CA VAL A 57 1.61 -3.52 -20.19
C VAL A 57 0.82 -4.44 -19.25
N MET A 58 0.64 -5.70 -19.62
CA MET A 58 -0.05 -6.67 -18.76
C MET A 58 0.68 -6.89 -17.45
N ARG A 59 2.00 -7.03 -17.51
CA ARG A 59 2.82 -7.17 -16.30
C ARG A 59 2.73 -5.94 -15.41
N THR A 60 2.79 -4.75 -16.00
CA THR A 60 2.64 -3.48 -15.28
C THR A 60 1.32 -3.44 -14.52
N LYS A 61 0.22 -3.81 -15.17
CA LYS A 61 -1.11 -3.83 -14.53
C LYS A 61 -1.18 -4.81 -13.35
N GLN A 62 -0.57 -5.98 -13.49
CA GLN A 62 -0.51 -6.95 -12.39
C GLN A 62 0.22 -6.39 -11.18
N LEU A 63 1.38 -5.75 -11.41
CA LEU A 63 2.19 -5.18 -10.34
C LEU A 63 1.52 -3.96 -9.71
N GLU A 64 0.91 -3.10 -10.51
CA GLU A 64 0.17 -1.95 -10.01
C GLU A 64 -1.01 -2.40 -9.14
N HIS A 65 -1.71 -3.44 -9.54
CA HIS A 65 -2.82 -3.99 -8.76
C HIS A 65 -2.35 -4.47 -7.38
N LYS A 66 -1.25 -5.19 -7.32
CA LYS A 66 -0.67 -5.64 -6.05
C LYS A 66 -0.25 -4.46 -5.18
N ARG A 67 0.46 -3.50 -5.77
CA ARG A 67 0.89 -2.29 -5.06
C ARG A 67 -0.29 -1.54 -4.47
N ASP A 68 -1.29 -1.27 -5.30
CA ASP A 68 -2.45 -0.47 -4.89
C ASP A 68 -3.25 -1.16 -3.80
N LYS A 69 -3.37 -2.47 -3.87
CA LYS A 69 -4.06 -3.25 -2.85
C LYS A 69 -3.38 -3.12 -1.48
N PHE A 70 -2.06 -3.28 -1.43
CA PHE A 70 -1.33 -3.17 -0.17
C PHE A 70 -1.23 -1.74 0.34
N GLU A 71 -1.04 -0.77 -0.55
CA GLU A 71 -1.07 0.65 -0.16
C GLU A 71 -2.44 1.05 0.37
N GLY A 72 -3.51 0.53 -0.23
CA GLY A 72 -4.87 0.75 0.26
C GLY A 72 -5.09 0.21 1.67
N MET A 73 -4.58 -0.99 1.95
CA MET A 73 -4.63 -1.58 3.28
C MET A 73 -3.86 -0.73 4.31
N CYS A 74 -2.67 -0.28 3.94
CA CYS A 74 -1.85 0.55 4.82
C CYS A 74 -2.51 1.89 5.10
N ARG A 75 -3.12 2.52 4.09
CA ARG A 75 -3.87 3.76 4.27
C ARG A 75 -5.08 3.56 5.17
N ALA A 76 -5.80 2.46 5.02
CA ALA A 76 -6.94 2.14 5.87
C ALA A 76 -6.50 2.00 7.33
N TRP A 77 -5.37 1.34 7.56
CA TRP A 77 -4.80 1.21 8.90
C TRP A 77 -4.42 2.58 9.48
N ASP A 78 -3.72 3.40 8.69
CA ASP A 78 -3.32 4.74 9.09
C ASP A 78 -4.52 5.62 9.42
N ASP A 79 -5.56 5.58 8.59
CA ASP A 79 -6.79 6.36 8.79
C ASP A 79 -7.50 5.96 10.07
N LEU A 80 -7.64 4.67 10.31
CA LEU A 80 -8.26 4.16 11.53
C LEU A 80 -7.46 4.55 12.77
N SER A 81 -6.14 4.45 12.69
CA SER A 81 -5.24 4.85 13.78
C SER A 81 -5.38 6.32 14.10
N THR A 82 -5.44 7.17 13.07
CA THR A 82 -5.62 8.61 13.22
C THR A 82 -6.97 8.94 13.85
N ILE A 83 -8.03 8.29 13.41
CA ILE A 83 -9.37 8.47 13.96
C ILE A 83 -9.39 8.12 15.46
N CYS A 84 -8.78 7.00 15.83
CA CYS A 84 -8.69 6.59 17.23
C CYS A 84 -7.91 7.61 18.08
N GLU A 85 -6.80 8.13 17.57
CA GLU A 85 -6.00 9.15 18.24
C GLU A 85 -6.77 10.43 18.45
N MET A 86 -7.48 10.88 17.41
CA MET A 86 -8.32 12.09 17.50
C MET A 86 -9.45 11.92 18.48
N ALA A 87 -10.09 10.75 18.51
CA ALA A 87 -11.17 10.46 19.44
C ALA A 87 -10.68 10.44 20.89
N LEU A 88 -9.49 9.88 21.14
CA LEU A 88 -8.88 9.87 22.46
C LEU A 88 -8.49 11.27 22.95
N GLU A 89 -7.95 12.10 22.07
CA GLU A 89 -7.62 13.51 22.38
C GLU A 89 -8.87 14.30 22.73
N GLU A 90 -9.93 14.14 21.94
CA GLU A 90 -11.20 14.82 22.17
C GLU A 90 -11.84 14.41 23.49
N ASP A 91 -11.75 13.13 23.85
CA ASP A 91 -12.23 12.60 25.12
C ASP A 91 -11.45 13.19 26.30
N ASP A 92 -10.12 13.25 26.18
CA ASP A 92 -9.25 13.88 27.19
C ASP A 92 -9.58 15.36 27.38
N ASP A 93 -9.83 16.09 26.30
CA ASP A 93 -10.18 17.51 26.34
C ASP A 93 -11.53 17.77 27.01
N SER A 94 -12.46 16.81 26.92
CA SER A 94 -13.78 16.93 27.52
C SER A 94 -13.81 16.65 29.03
N MET A 95 -12.73 16.11 29.55
CA MET A 95 -12.57 15.89 30.98
C MET A 95 -11.93 17.09 31.67
#